data_5a8db5692c61223d07b6f2e43c24db14
#
_entry.id   5a8db5692c61223d07b6f2e43c24db14
#
_cell.length_a   1.000
_cell.length_b   1.000
_cell.length_c   1.000
_cell.angle_alpha   90.00
_cell.angle_beta   90.00
_cell.angle_gamma   90.00
#
_symmetry.space_group_name_H-M   'P 1'
#
loop_
_entity.id
_entity.type
_entity.pdbx_description
1 polymer ?
#
loop_
_entity_poly.entity_id
_entity_poly.type
_entity_poly.pdbx_seq_one_letter_code
_entity_poly.pdbx_strand_id
1 'polypeptide(L)' 'MIFHGSLEPSEDGWIVAQCPALPGCVSQGRDEKEALENIKEAITAWLWAEDQKAVKAMGSN' A
#
# COMPACT_ATOMS: atom_id res chain seq x y z
N MET A 1 -0.06 -14.38 -3.67
CA MET A 1 0.89 -13.69 -2.80
C MET A 1 0.14 -13.07 -1.63
N ILE A 2 0.64 -13.26 -0.44
CA ILE A 2 -0.01 -12.74 0.76
C ILE A 2 0.86 -11.68 1.40
N PHE A 3 0.28 -10.51 1.63
CA PHE A 3 0.95 -9.45 2.37
C PHE A 3 0.33 -9.34 3.76
N HIS A 4 1.19 -9.21 4.74
CA HIS A 4 0.72 -8.96 6.10
C HIS A 4 0.69 -7.45 6.32
N GLY A 5 -0.47 -6.96 6.71
CA GLY A 5 -0.63 -5.55 7.01
C GLY A 5 -0.98 -5.36 8.47
N SER A 6 -0.88 -4.14 8.93
CA SER A 6 -1.32 -3.78 10.26
C SER A 6 -2.34 -2.66 10.18
N LEU A 7 -3.28 -2.66 11.13
CA LEU A 7 -4.29 -1.63 11.25
C LEU A 7 -4.16 -1.01 12.63
N GLU A 8 -4.00 0.29 12.70
CA GLU A 8 -3.88 0.99 13.95
C GLU A 8 -4.76 2.23 13.97
N PRO A 9 -5.47 2.48 15.07
CA PRO A 9 -6.23 3.70 15.20
C PRO A 9 -5.30 4.88 15.43
N SER A 10 -5.60 6.01 14.78
CA SER A 10 -4.88 7.24 15.03
C SER A 10 -5.62 8.09 16.03
N GLU A 11 -4.97 9.12 16.54
CA GLU A 11 -5.58 10.04 17.48
C GLU A 11 -6.79 10.78 16.89
N ASP A 12 -6.79 10.95 15.60
CA ASP A 12 -7.88 11.65 14.89
C ASP A 12 -9.09 10.77 14.62
N GLY A 13 -9.05 9.52 15.07
CA GLY A 13 -10.16 8.60 14.83
C GLY A 13 -10.10 7.87 13.51
N TRP A 14 -9.02 8.03 12.76
CA TRP A 14 -8.79 7.30 11.53
C TRP A 14 -8.12 5.97 11.81
N ILE A 15 -8.30 5.03 10.90
CA ILE A 15 -7.59 3.76 10.96
C ILE A 15 -6.46 3.83 9.92
N VAL A 16 -5.25 3.62 10.38
CA VAL A 16 -4.07 3.63 9.50
C VAL A 16 -3.72 2.20 9.15
N ALA A 17 -3.56 1.93 7.87
CA ALA A 17 -3.17 0.62 7.37
C ALA A 17 -1.75 0.72 6.82
N GLN A 18 -0.92 -0.26 7.17
CA GLN A 18 0.46 -0.30 6.70
C GLN A 18 0.78 -1.69 6.15
N CYS A 19 1.63 -1.72 5.15
CA CYS A 19 2.16 -2.96 4.62
C CYS A 19 3.68 -2.93 4.78
N PRO A 20 4.22 -3.50 5.86
CA PRO A 20 5.67 -3.43 6.13
C PRO A 20 6.54 -4.06 5.04
N ALA A 21 5.98 -5.00 4.30
CA ALA A 21 6.72 -5.64 3.21
C ALA A 21 7.01 -4.69 2.05
N LEU A 22 6.27 -3.61 1.95
CA LEU A 22 6.42 -2.63 0.87
C LEU A 22 6.75 -1.27 1.47
N PRO A 23 7.99 -0.81 1.35
CA PRO A 23 8.39 0.46 1.97
C PRO A 23 7.55 1.64 1.50
N GLY A 24 7.04 2.39 2.45
CA GLY A 24 6.22 3.56 2.15
C GLY A 24 4.79 3.25 1.76
N CYS A 25 4.37 1.99 1.81
CA CYS A 25 3.00 1.63 1.47
C CYS A 25 2.10 1.78 2.70
N VAL A 26 1.48 2.93 2.81
CA VAL A 26 0.62 3.29 3.94
C VAL A 26 -0.66 3.91 3.39
N SER A 27 -1.77 3.62 4.03
CA SER A 27 -3.04 4.22 3.69
C SER A 27 -3.87 4.40 4.96
N GLN A 28 -5.04 5.02 4.83
CA GLN A 28 -5.91 5.23 5.97
C GLN A 28 -7.36 5.23 5.52
N GLY A 29 -8.26 5.05 6.48
CA GLY A 29 -9.69 5.08 6.23
C GLY A 29 -10.44 5.42 7.50
N ARG A 30 -11.72 5.67 7.38
CA ARG A 30 -12.55 6.01 8.53
C ARG A 30 -12.86 4.79 9.41
N ASP A 31 -12.80 3.61 8.82
CA ASP A 31 -12.98 2.36 9.52
C ASP A 31 -12.04 1.33 8.93
N GLU A 32 -12.05 0.13 9.51
CA GLU A 32 -11.16 -0.93 9.06
C GLU A 32 -11.42 -1.33 7.62
N LYS A 33 -12.68 -1.38 7.22
CA LYS A 33 -13.03 -1.77 5.86
C LYS A 33 -12.48 -0.78 4.84
N GLU A 34 -12.65 0.51 5.09
CA GLU A 34 -12.15 1.54 4.19
C GLU A 34 -10.63 1.55 4.16
N ALA A 35 -10.00 1.40 5.33
CA ALA A 35 -8.54 1.35 5.39
C ALA A 35 -8.00 0.15 4.61
N LEU A 36 -8.65 -1.01 4.72
CA LEU A 36 -8.25 -2.20 3.97
C LEU A 36 -8.41 -2.02 2.47
N GLU A 37 -9.51 -1.42 2.04
CA GLU A 37 -9.72 -1.16 0.63
C GLU A 37 -8.67 -0.20 0.09
N ASN A 38 -8.38 0.85 0.86
CA ASN A 38 -7.40 1.84 0.45
C ASN A 38 -5.99 1.26 0.41
N ILE A 39 -5.61 0.41 1.36
CA ILE A 39 -4.29 -0.19 1.33
C ILE A 39 -4.14 -1.18 0.19
N LYS A 40 -5.21 -1.86 -0.18
CA LYS A 40 -5.17 -2.75 -1.34
C LYS A 40 -4.87 -1.97 -2.62
N GLU A 41 -5.50 -0.82 -2.78
CA GLU A 41 -5.22 0.04 -3.92
C GLU A 41 -3.79 0.56 -3.89
N ALA A 42 -3.31 0.93 -2.70
CA ALA A 42 -1.95 1.41 -2.55
C ALA A 42 -0.92 0.32 -2.89
N ILE A 43 -1.18 -0.91 -2.48
CA ILE A 43 -0.31 -2.05 -2.79
C ILE A 43 -0.29 -2.29 -4.30
N THR A 44 -1.45 -2.26 -4.94
CA THR A 44 -1.55 -2.45 -6.37
C THR A 44 -0.77 -1.38 -7.12
N ALA A 45 -0.94 -0.13 -6.72
CA ALA A 45 -0.22 0.98 -7.33
C ALA A 45 1.28 0.88 -7.11
N TRP A 46 1.69 0.46 -5.90
CA TRP A 46 3.10 0.29 -5.58
C TRP A 46 3.75 -0.77 -6.46
N LEU A 47 3.09 -1.91 -6.61
CA LEU A 47 3.60 -3.00 -7.45
C LEU A 47 3.63 -2.60 -8.91
N TRP A 48 2.62 -1.88 -9.36
CA TRP A 48 2.59 -1.38 -10.73
C TRP A 48 3.75 -0.42 -11.00
N ALA A 49 4.01 0.48 -10.07
CA ALA A 49 5.10 1.43 -10.20
C ALA A 49 6.47 0.73 -10.26
N GLU A 50 6.66 -0.29 -9.42
CA GLU A 50 7.90 -1.05 -9.42
C GLU A 50 8.06 -1.84 -10.72
N ASP A 51 6.97 -2.39 -11.22
CA ASP A 51 6.99 -3.11 -12.49
C ASP A 51 7.37 -2.19 -13.64
N GLN A 52 6.83 -0.97 -13.65
CA GLN A 52 7.17 0.02 -14.66
C GLN A 52 8.65 0.41 -14.58
N LYS A 53 9.18 0.55 -13.39
CA LYS A 53 10.59 0.86 -13.19
C LYS A 53 11.47 -0.26 -13.72
N ALA A 54 11.10 -1.50 -13.43
CA ALA A 54 11.85 -2.67 -13.90
C ALA A 54 11.85 -2.75 -15.42
N VAL A 55 10.70 -2.53 -16.03
CA VAL A 55 10.58 -2.55 -17.49
C VAL A 55 11.41 -1.43 -18.11
N LYS A 56 11.38 -0.25 -17.51
CA LYS A 56 12.17 0.88 -18.00
C LYS A 56 13.67 0.59 -17.90
N ALA A 57 14.09 0.01 -16.78
CA ALA A 57 15.49 -0.29 -16.59
C ALA A 57 16.00 -1.35 -17.56
N MET A 58 15.15 -2.30 -17.90
CA MET A 58 15.53 -3.39 -18.81
C MET A 58 15.39 -3.01 -20.27
N GLY A 59 14.35 -2.25 -20.57
CA GLY A 59 14.02 -1.98 -21.96
C GLY A 59 14.36 -0.59 -22.44
N SER A 60 14.96 0.19 -21.60
CA SER A 60 15.28 1.54 -22.00
C SER A 60 16.46 1.53 -22.93
N ASN A 61 16.31 2.00 -23.92
CA ASN A 61 17.39 2.12 -24.87
C ASN A 61 17.67 3.55 -25.16
#